data_95ff4ec8a1912477f881be7c08b0e812
#
_entry.id   95ff4ec8a1912477f881be7c08b0e812
#
_cell.length_a   1.000
_cell.length_b   1.000
_cell.length_c   1.000
_cell.angle_alpha   90.00
_cell.angle_beta   90.00
_cell.angle_gamma   90.00
#
_symmetry.space_group_name_H-M   'P 1'
#
loop_
_entity.id
_entity.type
_entity.pdbx_description
1 polymer ?
#
loop_
_entity_poly.entity_id
_entity_poly.type
_entity_poly.pdbx_seq_one_letter_code
_entity_poly.pdbx_strand_id
1 'polypeptide(L)'
;MLDRLARFFTSLRLTVALLACGLVLVFWGTMAQVQVGLYQAQNEFFRSFFIYWSPSETGLRIPIFPGGYLIGGMLLANLVVYNFQFDRPGKRNFGLVLIHIGVGLLLIGQLLTDVFSTESMLHLRNAETKNYSESSTHFELAIVDKTDSATDQVVAIPAEQLQRHGVIRHASLPFTVQVQTFYGNSVLAEKQQAGFAQINVSAGFGAGAWWRELPKEAAMDRRDLPSGIVELLTPQGSLGTFLVSAHLNQPQEFDCNGRHYELLLRLERFYKPFKLHLVEFRHDKYPGTDIPKNFSSRVRVQRPETGEDREVLIYMNNPLRYDGDTYYQASFDPDNHGTILQVVHNPSWLTPYFSCVLVGVGLLVQFLRHLIEFATNRKAS
;
A
#
# COMPACT_ATOMS: atom_id res chain seq x y z
N MET A 1 -29.04 -22.65 -21.49
CA MET A 1 -27.96 -21.63 -21.44
C MET A 1 -27.03 -21.88 -20.29
N LEU A 2 -27.53 -22.06 -19.06
CA LEU A 2 -26.74 -22.36 -17.85
C LEU A 2 -25.84 -23.61 -17.99
N ASP A 3 -26.37 -24.71 -18.58
CA ASP A 3 -25.56 -25.94 -18.75
C ASP A 3 -24.41 -25.81 -19.77
N ARG A 4 -24.55 -24.91 -20.74
CA ARG A 4 -23.44 -24.63 -21.67
C ARG A 4 -22.34 -23.80 -21.00
N LEU A 5 -22.72 -22.81 -20.20
CA LEU A 5 -21.79 -22.01 -19.39
C LEU A 5 -21.09 -22.87 -18.37
N ALA A 6 -21.82 -23.73 -17.66
CA ALA A 6 -21.23 -24.62 -16.68
C ALA A 6 -20.22 -25.60 -17.31
N ARG A 7 -20.55 -26.19 -18.46
CA ARG A 7 -19.62 -27.04 -19.24
C ARG A 7 -18.39 -26.29 -19.74
N PHE A 8 -18.53 -25.01 -20.09
CA PHE A 8 -17.38 -24.16 -20.45
C PHE A 8 -16.45 -23.95 -19.27
N PHE A 9 -16.99 -23.56 -18.10
CA PHE A 9 -16.20 -23.32 -16.90
C PHE A 9 -15.63 -24.59 -16.25
N THR A 10 -16.18 -25.77 -16.50
CA THR A 10 -15.61 -27.04 -16.02
C THR A 10 -14.59 -27.67 -16.98
N SER A 11 -14.29 -26.99 -18.09
CA SER A 11 -13.40 -27.51 -19.11
C SER A 11 -11.92 -27.43 -18.67
N LEU A 12 -11.25 -28.58 -18.66
CA LEU A 12 -9.79 -28.65 -18.45
C LEU A 12 -9.01 -27.81 -19.49
N ARG A 13 -9.56 -27.71 -20.74
CA ARG A 13 -8.94 -26.87 -21.78
C ARG A 13 -8.89 -25.40 -21.38
N LEU A 14 -9.97 -24.92 -20.75
CA LEU A 14 -10.01 -23.56 -20.22
C LEU A 14 -8.97 -23.35 -19.12
N THR A 15 -8.87 -24.29 -18.17
CA THR A 15 -7.87 -24.22 -17.10
C THR A 15 -6.45 -24.14 -17.67
N VAL A 16 -6.10 -25.02 -18.63
CA VAL A 16 -4.78 -25.04 -19.26
C VAL A 16 -4.50 -23.74 -20.01
N ALA A 17 -5.50 -23.22 -20.76
CA ALA A 17 -5.37 -21.95 -21.47
C ALA A 17 -5.14 -20.76 -20.51
N LEU A 18 -5.90 -20.70 -19.41
CA LEU A 18 -5.73 -19.64 -18.39
C LEU A 18 -4.37 -19.73 -17.68
N LEU A 19 -3.88 -20.95 -17.37
CA LEU A 19 -2.55 -21.13 -16.80
C LEU A 19 -1.45 -20.72 -17.79
N ALA A 20 -1.60 -21.03 -19.07
CA ALA A 20 -0.67 -20.59 -20.12
C ALA A 20 -0.68 -19.06 -20.26
N CYS A 21 -1.86 -18.43 -20.27
CA CYS A 21 -1.97 -16.97 -20.22
C CYS A 21 -1.31 -16.38 -18.97
N GLY A 22 -1.52 -17.00 -17.80
CA GLY A 22 -0.87 -16.59 -16.55
C GLY A 22 0.65 -16.64 -16.62
N LEU A 23 1.21 -17.70 -17.21
CA LEU A 23 2.65 -17.84 -17.40
C LEU A 23 3.21 -16.74 -18.32
N VAL A 24 2.54 -16.46 -19.43
CA VAL A 24 2.90 -15.35 -20.33
C VAL A 24 2.80 -14.01 -19.63
N LEU A 25 1.72 -13.80 -18.85
CA LEU A 25 1.51 -12.57 -18.06
C LEU A 25 2.65 -12.33 -17.08
N VAL A 26 3.03 -13.35 -16.30
CA VAL A 26 4.13 -13.26 -15.33
C VAL A 26 5.44 -12.96 -16.04
N PHE A 27 5.75 -13.66 -17.11
CA PHE A 27 6.97 -13.42 -17.88
C PHE A 27 7.03 -12.01 -18.44
N TRP A 28 5.95 -11.56 -19.09
CA TRP A 28 5.88 -10.23 -19.69
C TRP A 28 5.91 -9.12 -18.63
N GLY A 29 5.13 -9.24 -17.55
CA GLY A 29 5.15 -8.29 -16.44
C GLY A 29 6.50 -8.19 -15.76
N THR A 30 7.22 -9.33 -15.61
CA THR A 30 8.59 -9.36 -15.07
C THR A 30 9.58 -8.64 -15.98
N MET A 31 9.44 -8.76 -17.29
CA MET A 31 10.29 -8.02 -18.23
C MET A 31 9.94 -6.52 -18.28
N ALA A 32 8.66 -6.20 -18.22
CA ALA A 32 8.18 -4.81 -18.24
C ALA A 32 8.63 -4.01 -17.01
N GLN A 33 8.73 -4.63 -15.83
CA GLN A 33 9.15 -3.95 -14.60
C GLN A 33 10.54 -3.29 -14.69
N VAL A 34 11.42 -3.80 -15.57
CA VAL A 34 12.76 -3.22 -15.80
C VAL A 34 12.66 -1.83 -16.44
N GLN A 35 11.61 -1.61 -17.26
CA GLN A 35 11.44 -0.36 -18.02
C GLN A 35 10.48 0.62 -17.32
N VAL A 36 9.34 0.12 -16.80
CA VAL A 36 8.29 0.97 -16.23
C VAL A 36 8.30 1.00 -14.71
N GLY A 37 9.17 0.22 -14.06
CA GLY A 37 9.21 0.06 -12.61
C GLY A 37 8.21 -0.96 -12.08
N LEU A 38 8.48 -1.45 -10.86
CA LEU A 38 7.70 -2.55 -10.25
C LEU A 38 6.24 -2.14 -10.00
N TYR A 39 6.00 -0.95 -9.44
CA TYR A 39 4.66 -0.47 -9.11
C TYR A 39 3.76 -0.34 -10.34
N GLN A 40 4.26 0.27 -11.40
CA GLN A 40 3.50 0.44 -12.64
C GLN A 40 3.27 -0.90 -13.33
N ALA A 41 4.28 -1.78 -13.37
CA ALA A 41 4.13 -3.13 -13.90
C ALA A 41 3.08 -3.93 -13.12
N GLN A 42 3.06 -3.83 -11.77
CA GLN A 42 2.03 -4.48 -10.97
C GLN A 42 0.62 -3.98 -11.32
N ASN A 43 0.43 -2.68 -11.44
CA ASN A 43 -0.88 -2.10 -11.74
C ASN A 43 -1.36 -2.40 -13.16
N GLU A 44 -0.46 -2.32 -14.15
CA GLU A 44 -0.81 -2.52 -15.56
C GLU A 44 -1.03 -4.00 -15.91
N PHE A 45 -0.24 -4.91 -15.35
CA PHE A 45 -0.27 -6.33 -15.70
C PHE A 45 -1.11 -7.15 -14.71
N PHE A 46 -0.88 -7.01 -13.41
CA PHE A 46 -1.45 -7.91 -12.41
C PHE A 46 -2.73 -7.38 -11.78
N ARG A 47 -2.83 -6.06 -11.52
CA ARG A 47 -4.00 -5.38 -10.93
C ARG A 47 -4.96 -4.80 -11.97
N SER A 48 -5.02 -5.43 -13.15
CA SER A 48 -5.87 -5.00 -14.25
C SER A 48 -6.70 -6.16 -14.81
N PHE A 49 -7.83 -5.84 -15.44
CA PHE A 49 -8.59 -6.83 -16.21
C PHE A 49 -7.99 -7.06 -17.60
N PHE A 50 -7.41 -6.01 -18.20
CA PHE A 50 -6.79 -6.08 -19.52
C PHE A 50 -5.52 -5.23 -19.53
N ILE A 51 -4.53 -5.72 -20.26
CA ILE A 51 -3.35 -4.94 -20.62
C ILE A 51 -3.70 -4.18 -21.90
N TYR A 52 -3.45 -2.86 -21.87
CA TYR A 52 -3.78 -1.97 -22.97
C TYR A 52 -2.52 -1.53 -23.71
N TRP A 53 -2.61 -1.50 -25.00
CA TRP A 53 -1.66 -0.81 -25.87
C TRP A 53 -2.24 0.54 -26.30
N SER A 54 -1.48 1.61 -26.08
CA SER A 54 -1.86 2.96 -26.46
C SER A 54 -0.83 3.50 -27.45
N PRO A 55 -1.14 3.58 -28.75
CA PRO A 55 -0.29 4.29 -29.68
C PRO A 55 -0.27 5.78 -29.31
N SER A 56 0.92 6.36 -29.21
CA SER A 56 1.22 7.67 -28.60
C SER A 56 0.51 8.89 -29.20
N GLU A 57 -0.23 8.76 -30.30
CA GLU A 57 -0.87 9.92 -30.97
C GLU A 57 -2.40 9.90 -30.99
N THR A 58 -3.06 8.79 -30.65
CA THR A 58 -4.50 8.65 -30.90
C THR A 58 -5.36 8.66 -29.64
N GLY A 59 -4.80 8.56 -28.44
CA GLY A 59 -5.56 8.42 -27.19
C GLY A 59 -6.36 7.12 -27.10
N LEU A 60 -6.25 6.23 -28.09
CA LEU A 60 -7.00 4.97 -28.19
C LEU A 60 -6.31 3.92 -27.31
N ARG A 61 -7.06 3.31 -26.38
CA ARG A 61 -6.59 2.18 -25.56
C ARG A 61 -7.13 0.88 -26.12
N ILE A 62 -6.27 0.05 -26.71
CA ILE A 62 -6.64 -1.24 -27.30
C ILE A 62 -6.29 -2.36 -26.32
N PRO A 63 -7.24 -3.16 -25.83
CA PRO A 63 -6.94 -4.30 -24.97
C PRO A 63 -6.24 -5.39 -25.81
N ILE A 64 -5.01 -5.74 -25.42
CA ILE A 64 -4.19 -6.71 -26.17
C ILE A 64 -4.00 -8.04 -25.45
N PHE A 65 -4.10 -8.06 -24.12
CA PHE A 65 -3.93 -9.27 -23.34
C PHE A 65 -4.76 -9.25 -22.06
N PRO A 66 -5.24 -10.42 -21.53
CA PRO A 66 -5.93 -10.47 -20.27
C PRO A 66 -4.98 -10.19 -19.11
N GLY A 67 -5.39 -9.32 -18.19
CA GLY A 67 -4.65 -8.99 -16.99
C GLY A 67 -4.88 -9.99 -15.84
N GLY A 68 -4.17 -9.78 -14.74
CA GLY A 68 -4.15 -10.67 -13.60
C GLY A 68 -5.52 -10.87 -12.94
N TYR A 69 -6.31 -9.82 -12.78
CA TYR A 69 -7.65 -9.93 -12.23
C TYR A 69 -8.60 -10.76 -13.09
N LEU A 70 -8.50 -10.64 -14.42
CA LEU A 70 -9.34 -11.45 -15.33
C LEU A 70 -8.92 -12.92 -15.29
N ILE A 71 -7.62 -13.22 -15.41
CA ILE A 71 -7.09 -14.59 -15.37
C ILE A 71 -7.41 -15.25 -14.03
N GLY A 72 -7.11 -14.56 -12.91
CA GLY A 72 -7.37 -15.06 -11.56
C GLY A 72 -8.85 -15.28 -11.28
N GLY A 73 -9.71 -14.32 -11.67
CA GLY A 73 -11.15 -14.42 -11.53
C GLY A 73 -11.76 -15.58 -12.34
N MET A 74 -11.29 -15.79 -13.57
CA MET A 74 -11.75 -16.91 -14.40
C MET A 74 -11.24 -18.26 -13.88
N LEU A 75 -10.00 -18.34 -13.34
CA LEU A 75 -9.49 -19.55 -12.68
C LEU A 75 -10.31 -19.85 -11.42
N LEU A 76 -10.64 -18.86 -10.62
CA LEU A 76 -11.49 -19.04 -9.44
C LEU A 76 -12.89 -19.51 -9.84
N ALA A 77 -13.51 -18.89 -10.84
CA ALA A 77 -14.82 -19.32 -11.36
C ALA A 77 -14.78 -20.76 -11.88
N ASN A 78 -13.74 -21.13 -12.66
CA ASN A 78 -13.51 -22.49 -13.14
C ASN A 78 -13.43 -23.48 -11.96
N LEU A 79 -12.66 -23.17 -10.94
CA LEU A 79 -12.48 -24.00 -9.76
C LEU A 79 -13.77 -24.18 -8.96
N VAL A 80 -14.51 -23.10 -8.74
CA VAL A 80 -15.79 -23.10 -8.01
C VAL A 80 -16.82 -23.93 -8.75
N VAL A 81 -17.03 -23.65 -10.05
CA VAL A 81 -18.04 -24.37 -10.86
C VAL A 81 -17.70 -25.87 -10.95
N TYR A 82 -16.41 -26.22 -11.09
CA TYR A 82 -15.98 -27.61 -11.09
C TYR A 82 -16.35 -28.32 -9.78
N ASN A 83 -16.06 -27.72 -8.62
CA ASN A 83 -16.36 -28.32 -7.33
C ASN A 83 -17.86 -28.47 -7.08
N PHE A 84 -18.69 -27.48 -7.48
CA PHE A 84 -20.15 -27.55 -7.29
C PHE A 84 -20.83 -28.55 -8.23
N GLN A 85 -20.32 -28.75 -9.42
CA GLN A 85 -21.00 -29.53 -10.45
C GLN A 85 -20.56 -30.99 -10.49
N PHE A 86 -19.31 -31.29 -10.17
CA PHE A 86 -18.74 -32.64 -10.33
C PHE A 86 -18.41 -33.36 -9.01
N ASP A 87 -18.29 -32.66 -7.90
CA ASP A 87 -18.02 -33.29 -6.63
C ASP A 87 -19.30 -33.46 -5.78
N ARG A 88 -20.01 -34.56 -6.01
CA ARG A 88 -20.71 -35.17 -4.90
C ARG A 88 -19.63 -35.67 -3.93
N PRO A 89 -19.62 -35.21 -2.66
CA PRO A 89 -18.60 -35.57 -1.71
C PRO A 89 -18.64 -37.08 -1.43
N GLY A 90 -17.99 -37.82 -2.31
CA GLY A 90 -17.74 -39.25 -2.11
C GLY A 90 -16.37 -39.40 -1.46
N LYS A 91 -16.23 -40.44 -0.60
CA LYS A 91 -14.95 -40.76 0.07
C LYS A 91 -13.77 -40.82 -0.90
N ARG A 92 -14.05 -40.99 -2.19
CA ARG A 92 -13.04 -41.16 -3.26
C ARG A 92 -12.36 -39.86 -3.66
N ASN A 93 -12.98 -38.70 -3.55
CA ASN A 93 -12.45 -37.41 -4.07
C ASN A 93 -12.17 -36.38 -2.96
N PHE A 94 -12.27 -36.77 -1.69
CA PHE A 94 -12.12 -35.87 -0.57
C PHE A 94 -10.80 -35.10 -0.55
N GLY A 95 -9.66 -35.76 -0.84
CA GLY A 95 -8.36 -35.11 -0.93
C GLY A 95 -8.31 -34.06 -2.04
N LEU A 96 -8.92 -34.36 -3.21
CA LEU A 96 -8.97 -33.43 -4.34
C LEU A 96 -9.83 -32.19 -4.01
N VAL A 97 -10.96 -32.37 -3.33
CA VAL A 97 -11.81 -31.26 -2.87
C VAL A 97 -11.07 -30.36 -1.92
N LEU A 98 -10.32 -30.91 -0.95
CA LEU A 98 -9.49 -30.12 -0.02
C LEU A 98 -8.44 -29.28 -0.76
N ILE A 99 -7.75 -29.88 -1.75
CA ILE A 99 -6.77 -29.16 -2.57
C ILE A 99 -7.43 -27.99 -3.30
N HIS A 100 -8.56 -28.24 -3.96
CA HIS A 100 -9.28 -27.21 -4.70
C HIS A 100 -9.79 -26.08 -3.82
N ILE A 101 -10.35 -26.40 -2.63
CA ILE A 101 -10.76 -25.40 -1.65
C ILE A 101 -9.55 -24.58 -1.18
N GLY A 102 -8.43 -25.22 -0.87
CA GLY A 102 -7.21 -24.55 -0.46
C GLY A 102 -6.67 -23.61 -1.54
N VAL A 103 -6.62 -24.04 -2.80
CA VAL A 103 -6.22 -23.17 -3.93
C VAL A 103 -7.19 -22.02 -4.13
N GLY A 104 -8.51 -22.27 -4.04
CA GLY A 104 -9.53 -21.22 -4.10
C GLY A 104 -9.36 -20.17 -3.01
N LEU A 105 -9.07 -20.62 -1.78
CA LEU A 105 -8.79 -19.71 -0.66
C LEU A 105 -7.49 -18.92 -0.86
N LEU A 106 -6.46 -19.48 -1.52
CA LEU A 106 -5.25 -18.71 -1.88
C LEU A 106 -5.59 -17.58 -2.85
N LEU A 107 -6.38 -17.85 -3.90
CA LEU A 107 -6.79 -16.83 -4.86
C LEU A 107 -7.65 -15.74 -4.21
N ILE A 108 -8.61 -16.13 -3.37
CA ILE A 108 -9.45 -15.20 -2.62
C ILE A 108 -8.60 -14.41 -1.62
N GLY A 109 -7.72 -15.07 -0.88
CA GLY A 109 -6.84 -14.44 0.09
C GLY A 109 -5.92 -13.39 -0.55
N GLN A 110 -5.38 -13.68 -1.74
CA GLN A 110 -4.59 -12.72 -2.51
C GLN A 110 -5.42 -11.51 -2.92
N LEU A 111 -6.64 -11.71 -3.40
CA LEU A 111 -7.55 -10.61 -3.76
C LEU A 111 -7.90 -9.76 -2.53
N LEU A 112 -8.21 -10.40 -1.39
CA LEU A 112 -8.50 -9.68 -0.14
C LEU A 112 -7.29 -8.89 0.36
N THR A 113 -6.10 -9.46 0.28
CA THR A 113 -4.85 -8.76 0.59
C THR A 113 -4.68 -7.56 -0.31
N ASP A 114 -4.86 -7.70 -1.62
CA ASP A 114 -4.67 -6.62 -2.59
C ASP A 114 -5.66 -5.45 -2.38
N VAL A 115 -6.89 -5.75 -1.98
CA VAL A 115 -7.94 -4.74 -1.78
C VAL A 115 -7.90 -4.10 -0.39
N PHE A 116 -7.57 -4.86 0.64
CA PHE A 116 -7.74 -4.42 2.04
C PHE A 116 -6.43 -4.24 2.81
N SER A 117 -5.27 -4.63 2.26
CA SER A 117 -4.03 -4.34 2.95
C SER A 117 -3.61 -2.89 2.74
N THR A 118 -3.08 -2.30 3.80
CA THR A 118 -2.45 -0.99 3.76
C THR A 118 -1.00 -1.11 4.21
N GLU A 119 -0.13 -0.40 3.51
CA GLU A 119 1.29 -0.33 3.82
C GLU A 119 1.69 1.09 4.15
N SER A 120 2.48 1.23 5.21
CA SER A 120 3.01 2.51 5.66
C SER A 120 4.41 2.31 6.24
N MET A 121 5.11 3.40 6.49
CA MET A 121 6.46 3.39 7.04
C MET A 121 6.49 4.09 8.39
N LEU A 122 7.14 3.49 9.36
CA LEU A 122 7.43 4.10 10.64
C LEU A 122 8.93 4.35 10.74
N HIS A 123 9.32 5.60 10.60
CA HIS A 123 10.69 6.03 10.80
C HIS A 123 10.88 6.47 12.24
N LEU A 124 11.85 5.89 12.93
CA LEU A 124 12.23 6.22 14.30
C LEU A 124 13.73 6.43 14.40
N ARG A 125 14.13 7.52 15.01
CA ARG A 125 15.53 7.73 15.45
C ARG A 125 15.72 7.22 16.86
N ASN A 126 16.97 6.98 17.25
CA ASN A 126 17.31 6.56 18.62
C ASN A 126 16.70 7.54 19.64
N ALA A 127 16.06 6.99 20.67
CA ALA A 127 15.33 7.70 21.71
C ALA A 127 14.07 8.46 21.24
N GLU A 128 13.66 8.30 19.98
CA GLU A 128 12.42 8.89 19.45
C GLU A 128 11.21 8.00 19.77
N THR A 129 10.09 8.67 20.02
CA THR A 129 8.78 8.01 20.27
C THR A 129 7.76 8.54 19.29
N LYS A 130 7.07 7.63 18.58
CA LYS A 130 5.95 7.97 17.70
C LYS A 130 4.75 7.06 17.95
N ASN A 131 3.56 7.60 17.68
CA ASN A 131 2.30 6.87 17.71
C ASN A 131 1.62 6.84 16.34
N TYR A 132 2.37 7.03 15.25
CA TYR A 132 1.86 7.01 13.89
C TYR A 132 2.89 6.41 12.93
N SER A 133 2.39 5.86 11.84
CA SER A 133 3.16 5.55 10.64
C SER A 133 2.71 6.45 9.49
N GLU A 134 3.53 6.60 8.46
CA GLU A 134 3.29 7.49 7.33
C GLU A 134 3.15 6.69 6.04
N SER A 135 2.21 7.07 5.18
CA SER A 135 2.11 6.53 3.83
C SER A 135 3.42 6.74 3.07
N SER A 136 3.75 5.84 2.16
CA SER A 136 4.91 6.03 1.28
C SER A 136 4.61 6.88 0.04
N THR A 137 3.32 7.04 -0.32
CA THR A 137 2.90 7.65 -1.59
C THR A 137 1.78 8.66 -1.48
N HIS A 138 0.94 8.59 -0.44
CA HIS A 138 -0.21 9.49 -0.27
C HIS A 138 0.15 10.66 0.62
N PHE A 139 -0.36 11.83 0.26
CA PHE A 139 -0.16 13.07 1.00
C PHE A 139 -1.49 13.58 1.55
N GLU A 140 -1.40 14.35 2.63
CA GLU A 140 -2.51 15.05 3.26
C GLU A 140 -2.14 16.49 3.56
N LEU A 141 -3.08 17.41 3.45
CA LEU A 141 -2.98 18.72 4.03
C LEU A 141 -3.43 18.64 5.48
N ALA A 142 -2.47 18.70 6.37
CA ALA A 142 -2.71 18.73 7.81
C ALA A 142 -2.90 20.16 8.30
N ILE A 143 -4.01 20.42 8.98
CA ILE A 143 -4.32 21.65 9.69
C ILE A 143 -4.34 21.28 11.17
N VAL A 144 -3.36 21.77 11.91
CA VAL A 144 -3.15 21.41 13.31
C VAL A 144 -3.48 22.59 14.20
N ASP A 145 -4.47 22.46 15.06
CA ASP A 145 -4.75 23.43 16.12
C ASP A 145 -3.79 23.21 17.30
N LYS A 146 -2.91 24.17 17.53
CA LYS A 146 -1.88 24.17 18.58
C LYS A 146 -2.26 24.99 19.80
N THR A 147 -3.50 25.42 19.90
CA THR A 147 -3.97 26.29 20.99
C THR A 147 -3.85 25.63 22.35
N ASP A 148 -4.08 24.29 22.42
CA ASP A 148 -3.86 23.51 23.62
C ASP A 148 -2.42 22.95 23.62
N SER A 149 -1.63 23.28 24.65
CA SER A 149 -0.26 22.80 24.78
C SER A 149 -0.13 21.29 25.06
N ALA A 150 -1.20 20.64 25.49
CA ALA A 150 -1.21 19.23 25.85
C ALA A 150 -1.64 18.31 24.70
N THR A 151 -2.51 18.81 23.81
CA THR A 151 -3.10 18.00 22.74
C THR A 151 -3.25 18.78 21.45
N ASP A 152 -2.81 18.17 20.35
CA ASP A 152 -3.00 18.67 19.01
C ASP A 152 -4.33 18.18 18.43
N GLN A 153 -5.16 19.08 17.90
CA GLN A 153 -6.32 18.70 17.10
C GLN A 153 -5.97 18.81 15.63
N VAL A 154 -6.00 17.69 14.93
CA VAL A 154 -5.58 17.62 13.54
C VAL A 154 -6.78 17.39 12.63
N VAL A 155 -6.95 18.25 11.63
CA VAL A 155 -7.83 18.03 10.48
C VAL A 155 -6.94 17.68 9.30
N ALA A 156 -7.06 16.45 8.81
CA ALA A 156 -6.31 15.95 7.66
C ALA A 156 -7.22 15.92 6.41
N ILE A 157 -6.79 16.58 5.35
CA ILE A 157 -7.48 16.64 4.08
C ILE A 157 -6.63 15.88 3.05
N PRO A 158 -7.09 14.72 2.53
CA PRO A 158 -6.34 13.95 1.52
C PRO A 158 -6.01 14.78 0.29
N ALA A 159 -4.80 14.59 -0.27
CA ALA A 159 -4.35 15.32 -1.45
C ALA A 159 -5.26 15.11 -2.67
N GLU A 160 -5.94 13.97 -2.76
CA GLU A 160 -6.92 13.67 -3.81
C GLU A 160 -8.14 14.62 -3.77
N GLN A 161 -8.49 15.13 -2.59
CA GLN A 161 -9.54 16.15 -2.45
C GLN A 161 -9.04 17.51 -2.95
N LEU A 162 -7.77 17.84 -2.72
CA LEU A 162 -7.16 19.07 -3.22
C LEU A 162 -7.09 19.09 -4.75
N GLN A 163 -6.86 17.94 -5.39
CA GLN A 163 -6.84 17.81 -6.86
C GLN A 163 -8.18 18.11 -7.52
N ARG A 164 -9.30 17.94 -6.79
CA ARG A 164 -10.64 18.20 -7.36
C ARG A 164 -10.96 19.68 -7.49
N HIS A 165 -10.09 20.55 -6.97
CA HIS A 165 -10.30 21.99 -6.84
C HIS A 165 -11.64 22.33 -6.14
N GLY A 166 -11.79 23.53 -5.65
CA GLY A 166 -13.02 23.99 -5.03
C GLY A 166 -12.87 24.30 -3.55
N VAL A 167 -14.01 24.40 -2.87
CA VAL A 167 -14.09 24.81 -1.45
C VAL A 167 -14.27 23.58 -0.58
N ILE A 168 -13.33 23.36 0.32
CA ILE A 168 -13.37 22.29 1.31
C ILE A 168 -13.81 22.86 2.64
N ARG A 169 -14.87 22.27 3.22
CA ARG A 169 -15.42 22.64 4.53
C ARG A 169 -15.29 21.47 5.48
N HIS A 170 -14.87 21.75 6.69
CA HIS A 170 -14.81 20.75 7.76
C HIS A 170 -15.44 21.32 9.03
N ALA A 171 -16.26 20.53 9.74
CA ALA A 171 -17.03 21.01 10.90
C ALA A 171 -16.17 21.53 12.06
N SER A 172 -14.94 21.03 12.19
CA SER A 172 -13.99 21.43 13.23
C SER A 172 -13.17 22.67 12.88
N LEU A 173 -13.30 23.21 11.66
CA LEU A 173 -12.54 24.40 11.24
C LEU A 173 -13.45 25.62 11.19
N PRO A 174 -13.03 26.77 11.77
CA PRO A 174 -13.79 28.03 11.71
C PRO A 174 -13.63 28.77 10.38
N PHE A 175 -12.92 28.18 9.42
CA PHE A 175 -12.65 28.70 8.08
C PHE A 175 -12.81 27.60 7.04
N THR A 176 -12.87 27.98 5.79
CA THR A 176 -12.90 27.06 4.64
C THR A 176 -11.58 27.11 3.87
N VAL A 177 -11.20 25.98 3.28
CA VAL A 177 -10.01 25.88 2.43
C VAL A 177 -10.46 25.92 0.98
N GLN A 178 -10.10 26.97 0.25
CA GLN A 178 -10.35 27.08 -1.18
C GLN A 178 -9.08 26.72 -1.93
N VAL A 179 -9.13 25.66 -2.73
CA VAL A 179 -8.01 25.25 -3.56
C VAL A 179 -8.03 26.06 -4.86
N GLN A 180 -7.00 26.88 -5.08
CA GLN A 180 -6.84 27.68 -6.29
C GLN A 180 -6.15 26.88 -7.38
N THR A 181 -5.02 26.24 -7.05
CA THR A 181 -4.24 25.40 -7.98
C THR A 181 -3.61 24.25 -7.20
N PHE A 182 -3.56 23.07 -7.80
CA PHE A 182 -2.89 21.92 -7.20
C PHE A 182 -2.25 21.06 -8.29
N TYR A 183 -0.98 20.72 -8.10
CA TYR A 183 -0.20 19.82 -8.94
C TYR A 183 0.13 18.56 -8.15
N GLY A 184 -0.21 17.40 -8.69
CA GLY A 184 0.07 16.10 -8.05
C GLY A 184 1.56 15.76 -7.99
N ASN A 185 2.36 16.32 -8.90
CA ASN A 185 3.81 16.28 -8.88
C ASN A 185 4.34 17.63 -9.39
N SER A 186 5.36 18.18 -8.74
CA SER A 186 5.86 19.50 -9.05
C SER A 186 7.33 19.66 -8.68
N VAL A 187 7.92 20.76 -9.19
CA VAL A 187 9.23 21.23 -8.79
C VAL A 187 9.15 22.72 -8.47
N LEU A 188 9.86 23.12 -7.40
CA LEU A 188 10.00 24.50 -7.00
C LEU A 188 11.37 25.05 -7.42
N ALA A 189 11.42 26.35 -7.71
CA ALA A 189 12.64 27.08 -8.00
C ALA A 189 12.62 28.48 -7.34
N GLU A 190 13.76 28.92 -6.84
CA GLU A 190 13.90 30.25 -6.25
C GLU A 190 13.97 31.37 -7.31
N LYS A 191 14.38 31.02 -8.53
CA LYS A 191 14.57 31.97 -9.64
C LYS A 191 13.74 31.56 -10.84
N GLN A 192 13.39 32.55 -11.64
CA GLN A 192 12.69 32.33 -12.91
C GLN A 192 13.46 31.40 -13.84
N GLN A 193 12.77 30.39 -14.34
CA GLN A 193 13.26 29.42 -15.32
C GLN A 193 12.23 29.28 -16.45
N ALA A 194 12.69 28.86 -17.64
CA ALA A 194 11.79 28.62 -18.76
C ALA A 194 10.75 27.53 -18.42
N GLY A 195 9.48 27.81 -18.63
CA GLY A 195 8.37 26.90 -18.35
C GLY A 195 7.91 26.87 -16.89
N PHE A 196 8.43 27.75 -16.02
CA PHE A 196 7.97 27.91 -14.66
C PHE A 196 7.00 29.08 -14.55
N ALA A 197 5.94 28.91 -13.74
CA ALA A 197 5.02 29.97 -13.35
C ALA A 197 5.45 30.58 -12.02
N GLN A 198 5.19 31.86 -11.82
CA GLN A 198 5.44 32.52 -10.53
C GLN A 198 4.37 32.13 -9.51
N ILE A 199 4.81 31.88 -8.28
CA ILE A 199 3.92 31.61 -7.14
C ILE A 199 3.47 32.93 -6.54
N ASN A 200 2.14 33.16 -6.55
CA ASN A 200 1.52 34.34 -5.98
C ASN A 200 0.76 33.94 -4.70
N VAL A 201 1.38 34.19 -3.57
CA VAL A 201 0.81 33.96 -2.24
C VAL A 201 0.91 35.22 -1.40
N SER A 202 -0.07 35.45 -0.52
CA SER A 202 -0.13 36.63 0.35
C SER A 202 0.34 36.36 1.78
N ALA A 203 0.50 35.08 2.14
CA ALA A 203 0.91 34.67 3.48
C ALA A 203 1.82 33.41 3.41
N GLY A 204 2.57 33.17 4.48
CA GLY A 204 3.43 32.00 4.62
C GLY A 204 4.65 32.01 3.71
N PHE A 205 5.12 30.81 3.37
CA PHE A 205 6.31 30.60 2.52
C PHE A 205 5.96 30.61 1.03
N GLY A 206 6.97 30.86 0.19
CA GLY A 206 6.87 30.71 -1.25
C GLY A 206 6.57 31.98 -2.04
N ALA A 207 6.44 33.14 -1.37
CA ALA A 207 6.28 34.42 -2.06
C ALA A 207 7.47 34.70 -2.98
N GLY A 208 7.20 34.89 -4.28
CA GLY A 208 8.23 35.15 -5.30
C GLY A 208 9.00 33.92 -5.79
N ALA A 209 8.71 32.73 -5.29
CA ALA A 209 9.22 31.48 -5.84
C ALA A 209 8.51 31.11 -7.16
N TRP A 210 9.04 30.13 -7.84
CA TRP A 210 8.56 29.66 -9.13
C TRP A 210 8.29 28.16 -9.05
N TRP A 211 7.29 27.68 -9.79
CA TRP A 211 6.94 26.27 -9.83
C TRP A 211 6.58 25.79 -11.23
N ARG A 212 6.65 24.49 -11.42
CA ARG A 212 6.20 23.81 -12.62
C ARG A 212 5.63 22.45 -12.29
N GLU A 213 4.53 22.10 -12.94
CA GLU A 213 3.98 20.76 -12.90
C GLU A 213 4.91 19.75 -13.57
N LEU A 214 5.03 18.59 -12.98
CA LEU A 214 5.75 17.45 -13.53
C LEU A 214 4.77 16.30 -13.81
N PRO A 215 5.07 15.44 -14.80
CA PRO A 215 4.33 14.21 -14.97
C PRO A 215 4.47 13.34 -13.71
N LYS A 216 3.50 12.43 -13.50
CA LYS A 216 3.58 11.45 -12.41
C LYS A 216 4.83 10.61 -12.55
N GLU A 217 5.52 10.41 -11.45
CA GLU A 217 6.71 9.57 -11.39
C GLU A 217 6.34 8.09 -11.56
N ALA A 218 7.03 7.41 -12.45
CA ALA A 218 6.83 5.99 -12.71
C ALA A 218 7.79 5.09 -11.90
N ALA A 219 8.92 5.66 -11.46
CA ALA A 219 9.95 4.93 -10.74
C ALA A 219 9.59 4.77 -9.26
N MET A 220 9.78 3.58 -8.68
CA MET A 220 9.46 3.30 -7.27
C MET A 220 10.41 3.95 -6.26
N ASP A 221 11.60 4.33 -6.70
CA ASP A 221 12.61 4.99 -5.88
C ASP A 221 12.40 6.51 -5.78
N ARG A 222 11.45 7.04 -6.53
CA ARG A 222 11.08 8.45 -6.55
C ARG A 222 9.62 8.64 -6.16
N ARG A 223 9.33 9.78 -5.56
CA ARG A 223 7.99 10.16 -5.14
C ARG A 223 7.51 11.34 -5.95
N ASP A 224 6.22 11.35 -6.23
CA ASP A 224 5.52 12.57 -6.58
C ASP A 224 5.59 13.53 -5.40
N LEU A 225 5.96 14.78 -5.67
CA LEU A 225 6.01 15.84 -4.68
C LEU A 225 4.92 16.87 -4.99
N PRO A 226 3.74 16.72 -4.41
CA PRO A 226 2.62 17.60 -4.67
C PRO A 226 2.84 19.00 -4.13
N SER A 227 2.28 19.98 -4.83
CA SER A 227 2.23 21.37 -4.40
C SER A 227 0.93 22.02 -4.82
N GLY A 228 0.43 22.95 -4.02
CA GLY A 228 -0.78 23.69 -4.34
C GLY A 228 -0.79 25.09 -3.73
N ILE A 229 -1.70 25.93 -4.21
CA ILE A 229 -2.04 27.21 -3.61
C ILE A 229 -3.44 27.08 -3.03
N VAL A 230 -3.56 27.31 -1.74
CA VAL A 230 -4.83 27.30 -1.02
C VAL A 230 -5.10 28.67 -0.40
N GLU A 231 -6.35 29.09 -0.40
CA GLU A 231 -6.81 30.28 0.28
C GLU A 231 -7.67 29.89 1.48
N LEU A 232 -7.42 30.49 2.63
CA LEU A 232 -8.18 30.26 3.83
C LEU A 232 -9.21 31.37 4.00
N LEU A 233 -10.50 31.00 3.95
CA LEU A 233 -11.63 31.94 3.96
C LEU A 233 -12.45 31.83 5.22
N THR A 234 -12.63 32.94 5.91
CA THR A 234 -13.58 33.08 7.00
C THR A 234 -14.82 33.90 6.55
N PRO A 235 -15.90 33.91 7.31
CA PRO A 235 -17.04 34.81 7.04
C PRO A 235 -16.67 36.31 7.04
N GLN A 236 -15.55 36.67 7.68
CA GLN A 236 -15.06 38.03 7.79
C GLN A 236 -14.10 38.44 6.65
N GLY A 237 -13.61 37.47 5.89
CA GLY A 237 -12.68 37.69 4.78
C GLY A 237 -11.59 36.61 4.66
N SER A 238 -10.64 36.86 3.79
CA SER A 238 -9.51 35.96 3.58
C SER A 238 -8.46 36.11 4.67
N LEU A 239 -7.96 34.97 5.19
CA LEU A 239 -6.79 34.91 6.08
C LEU A 239 -5.49 34.94 5.28
N GLY A 240 -5.56 34.74 3.97
CA GLY A 240 -4.42 34.73 3.06
C GLY A 240 -4.40 33.51 2.14
N THR A 241 -3.53 33.61 1.15
CA THR A 241 -3.18 32.52 0.22
C THR A 241 -1.84 31.94 0.61
N PHE A 242 -1.79 30.61 0.72
CA PHE A 242 -0.62 29.85 1.18
C PHE A 242 -0.16 28.87 0.10
N LEU A 243 1.17 28.74 -0.06
CA LEU A 243 1.77 27.63 -0.79
C LEU A 243 1.79 26.42 0.12
N VAL A 244 1.09 25.36 -0.22
CA VAL A 244 1.19 24.06 0.43
C VAL A 244 1.99 23.12 -0.46
N SER A 245 3.10 22.58 0.04
CA SER A 245 4.02 21.82 -0.80
C SER A 245 4.76 20.75 0.00
N ALA A 246 4.93 19.57 -0.60
CA ALA A 246 5.77 18.50 -0.07
C ALA A 246 7.28 18.83 -0.06
N HIS A 247 7.69 19.93 -0.73
CA HIS A 247 9.05 20.45 -0.66
C HIS A 247 9.31 21.30 0.60
N LEU A 248 8.24 21.72 1.29
CA LEU A 248 8.36 22.49 2.52
C LEU A 248 8.49 21.55 3.71
N ASN A 249 9.62 21.64 4.42
CA ASN A 249 9.90 20.79 5.59
C ASN A 249 9.40 21.40 6.91
N GLN A 250 8.78 22.57 6.86
CA GLN A 250 8.32 23.32 8.04
C GLN A 250 6.85 23.66 7.90
N PRO A 251 6.07 23.60 9.00
CA PRO A 251 4.70 24.05 9.01
C PRO A 251 4.64 25.57 8.84
N GLN A 252 3.52 26.04 8.31
CA GLN A 252 3.21 27.45 8.20
C GLN A 252 2.17 27.80 9.27
N GLU A 253 2.45 28.82 10.05
CA GLU A 253 1.63 29.23 11.18
C GLU A 253 0.69 30.35 10.78
N PHE A 254 -0.52 30.34 11.32
CA PHE A 254 -1.49 31.42 11.20
C PHE A 254 -2.47 31.39 12.37
N ASP A 255 -3.06 32.56 12.66
CA ASP A 255 -4.04 32.71 13.71
C ASP A 255 -5.46 32.92 13.15
N CYS A 256 -6.46 32.31 13.78
CA CYS A 256 -7.86 32.48 13.45
C CYS A 256 -8.73 32.41 14.71
N ASN A 257 -9.54 33.46 14.96
CA ASN A 257 -10.45 33.53 16.10
C ASN A 257 -9.77 33.25 17.47
N GLY A 258 -8.54 33.75 17.64
CA GLY A 258 -7.76 33.55 18.87
C GLY A 258 -7.17 32.14 19.06
N ARG A 259 -7.24 31.33 18.05
CA ARG A 259 -6.57 30.00 18.00
C ARG A 259 -5.36 30.04 17.09
N HIS A 260 -4.35 29.26 17.45
CA HIS A 260 -3.11 29.14 16.70
C HIS A 260 -3.10 27.85 15.87
N TYR A 261 -2.88 27.97 14.58
CA TYR A 261 -2.91 26.87 13.62
C TYR A 261 -1.59 26.70 12.88
N GLU A 262 -1.25 25.45 12.60
CA GLU A 262 -0.19 25.06 11.67
C GLU A 262 -0.79 24.43 10.42
N LEU A 263 -0.26 24.78 9.26
CA LEU A 263 -0.61 24.26 7.93
C LEU A 263 0.58 23.55 7.32
N LEU A 264 0.41 22.28 6.96
CA LEU A 264 1.49 21.45 6.41
C LEU A 264 0.96 20.44 5.40
N LEU A 265 1.54 20.39 4.21
CA LEU A 265 1.35 19.29 3.27
C LEU A 265 2.41 18.23 3.56
N ARG A 266 1.97 17.09 4.07
CA ARG A 266 2.84 15.99 4.55
C ARG A 266 2.36 14.65 4.04
N LEU A 267 3.16 13.59 4.24
CA LEU A 267 2.69 12.22 4.05
C LEU A 267 1.52 11.92 4.99
N GLU A 268 0.52 11.22 4.48
CA GLU A 268 -0.65 10.80 5.23
C GLU A 268 -0.24 9.97 6.45
N ARG A 269 -0.80 10.28 7.63
CA ARG A 269 -0.45 9.65 8.90
C ARG A 269 -1.54 8.71 9.40
N PHE A 270 -1.14 7.52 9.77
CA PHE A 270 -1.98 6.50 10.41
C PHE A 270 -1.68 6.46 11.91
N TYR A 271 -2.49 7.14 12.71
CA TYR A 271 -2.32 7.20 14.16
C TYR A 271 -2.72 5.90 14.85
N LYS A 272 -1.97 5.54 15.91
CA LYS A 272 -2.16 4.33 16.69
C LYS A 272 -2.50 4.67 18.15
N PRO A 273 -3.28 3.83 18.86
CA PRO A 273 -3.61 4.03 20.27
C PRO A 273 -2.45 3.68 21.23
N PHE A 274 -1.28 3.42 20.70
CA PHE A 274 -0.05 3.09 21.43
C PHE A 274 1.13 3.86 20.85
N LYS A 275 2.23 3.86 21.58
CA LYS A 275 3.48 4.51 21.19
C LYS A 275 4.56 3.45 20.99
N LEU A 276 5.41 3.66 20.00
CA LEU A 276 6.64 2.91 19.78
C LEU A 276 7.83 3.84 20.03
N HIS A 277 8.68 3.46 20.97
CA HIS A 277 9.91 4.14 21.30
C HIS A 277 11.11 3.33 20.84
N LEU A 278 12.01 3.89 20.04
CA LEU A 278 13.23 3.22 19.64
C LEU A 278 14.27 3.32 20.75
N VAL A 279 14.54 2.21 21.41
CA VAL A 279 15.57 2.12 22.46
C VAL A 279 16.95 2.07 21.84
N GLU A 280 17.14 1.22 20.83
CA GLU A 280 18.42 1.01 20.17
C GLU A 280 18.21 0.41 18.78
N PHE A 281 18.93 0.95 17.80
CA PHE A 281 19.11 0.32 16.50
C PHE A 281 20.51 -0.28 16.40
N ARG A 282 20.64 -1.51 15.90
CA ARG A 282 21.92 -2.19 15.67
C ARG A 282 22.06 -2.63 14.24
N HIS A 283 23.22 -2.35 13.67
CA HIS A 283 23.62 -2.79 12.35
C HIS A 283 24.91 -3.61 12.47
N ASP A 284 24.77 -4.92 12.52
CA ASP A 284 25.90 -5.84 12.58
C ASP A 284 26.43 -6.08 11.16
N LYS A 285 27.75 -5.97 10.99
CA LYS A 285 28.45 -6.26 9.74
C LYS A 285 29.29 -7.52 9.87
N TYR A 286 29.57 -8.17 8.73
CA TYR A 286 30.56 -9.26 8.72
C TYR A 286 31.96 -8.70 9.01
N PRO A 287 32.78 -9.40 9.82
CA PRO A 287 34.11 -8.93 10.17
C PRO A 287 34.98 -8.58 8.95
N GLY A 288 35.51 -7.36 8.92
CA GLY A 288 36.38 -6.89 7.84
C GLY A 288 35.68 -6.48 6.55
N THR A 289 34.35 -6.37 6.56
CA THR A 289 33.56 -5.97 5.37
C THR A 289 32.52 -4.91 5.74
N ASP A 290 31.98 -4.21 4.73
CA ASP A 290 30.79 -3.36 4.85
C ASP A 290 29.47 -4.11 4.58
N ILE A 291 29.54 -5.42 4.40
CA ILE A 291 28.38 -6.25 4.10
C ILE A 291 27.54 -6.42 5.38
N PRO A 292 26.28 -6.04 5.36
CA PRO A 292 25.37 -6.23 6.49
C PRO A 292 25.21 -7.72 6.84
N LYS A 293 25.35 -8.05 8.11
CA LYS A 293 25.06 -9.38 8.65
C LYS A 293 23.65 -9.44 9.22
N ASN A 294 23.27 -8.41 9.95
CA ASN A 294 21.96 -8.32 10.59
C ASN A 294 21.60 -6.86 10.87
N PHE A 295 20.30 -6.57 10.83
CA PHE A 295 19.70 -5.33 11.30
C PHE A 295 18.71 -5.65 12.39
N SER A 296 18.73 -4.93 13.49
CA SER A 296 17.77 -5.13 14.56
C SER A 296 17.41 -3.82 15.24
N SER A 297 16.14 -3.70 15.61
CA SER A 297 15.58 -2.57 16.32
C SER A 297 14.97 -3.04 17.62
N ARG A 298 15.52 -2.57 18.76
CA ARG A 298 14.88 -2.76 20.05
C ARG A 298 13.91 -1.64 20.27
N VAL A 299 12.62 -1.96 20.25
CA VAL A 299 11.54 -1.01 20.43
C VAL A 299 10.80 -1.27 21.73
N ARG A 300 10.35 -0.22 22.38
CA ARG A 300 9.50 -0.26 23.57
C ARG A 300 8.07 0.08 23.16
N VAL A 301 7.15 -0.86 23.34
CA VAL A 301 5.72 -0.70 23.10
C VAL A 301 5.08 -0.16 24.35
N GLN A 302 4.39 0.97 24.25
CA GLN A 302 3.72 1.63 25.36
C GLN A 302 2.25 1.88 25.01
N ARG A 303 1.34 1.29 25.77
CA ARG A 303 -0.11 1.50 25.63
C ARG A 303 -0.68 2.02 26.97
N PRO A 304 -0.89 3.33 27.10
CA PRO A 304 -1.34 3.93 28.36
C PRO A 304 -2.66 3.39 28.87
N GLU A 305 -3.61 3.08 27.96
CA GLU A 305 -4.93 2.59 28.31
C GLU A 305 -4.92 1.24 29.03
N THR A 306 -3.97 0.37 28.72
CA THR A 306 -3.84 -0.98 29.31
C THR A 306 -2.70 -1.06 30.33
N GLY A 307 -1.88 -0.02 30.44
CA GLY A 307 -0.66 -0.02 31.26
C GLY A 307 0.46 -0.89 30.68
N GLU A 308 0.34 -1.32 29.41
CA GLU A 308 1.39 -2.12 28.76
C GLU A 308 2.63 -1.29 28.49
N ASP A 309 3.77 -1.79 28.95
CA ASP A 309 5.09 -1.23 28.73
C ASP A 309 6.11 -2.37 28.67
N ARG A 310 6.53 -2.73 27.45
CA ARG A 310 7.47 -3.84 27.21
C ARG A 310 8.41 -3.58 26.06
N GLU A 311 9.59 -4.17 26.12
CA GLU A 311 10.55 -4.14 25.02
C GLU A 311 10.39 -5.36 24.09
N VAL A 312 10.55 -5.12 22.80
CA VAL A 312 10.53 -6.14 21.74
C VAL A 312 11.71 -5.90 20.81
N LEU A 313 12.35 -6.98 20.38
CA LEU A 313 13.40 -6.95 19.38
C LEU A 313 12.83 -7.32 18.01
N ILE A 314 12.89 -6.37 17.06
CA ILE A 314 12.52 -6.56 15.66
C ILE A 314 13.81 -6.78 14.88
N TYR A 315 13.88 -7.85 14.08
CA TYR A 315 15.05 -8.12 13.23
C TYR A 315 14.60 -8.84 11.96
N MET A 316 15.54 -9.14 11.06
CA MET A 316 15.24 -9.81 9.80
C MET A 316 14.44 -11.10 10.02
N ASN A 317 13.28 -11.24 9.33
CA ASN A 317 12.33 -12.35 9.45
C ASN A 317 11.66 -12.55 10.83
N ASN A 318 11.83 -11.60 11.75
CA ASN A 318 11.15 -11.60 13.05
C ASN A 318 10.46 -10.26 13.33
N PRO A 319 9.32 -10.01 12.67
CA PRO A 319 8.58 -8.77 12.84
C PRO A 319 7.82 -8.72 14.17
N LEU A 320 7.53 -7.52 14.66
CA LEU A 320 6.57 -7.31 15.72
C LEU A 320 5.15 -7.37 15.11
N ARG A 321 4.27 -8.22 15.67
CA ARG A 321 2.84 -8.21 15.39
C ARG A 321 2.10 -7.62 16.57
N TYR A 322 1.42 -6.51 16.35
CA TYR A 322 0.74 -5.78 17.41
C TYR A 322 -0.44 -4.99 16.87
N ASP A 323 -1.58 -5.10 17.55
CA ASP A 323 -2.83 -4.37 17.26
C ASP A 323 -3.32 -4.48 15.79
N GLY A 324 -3.19 -5.69 15.21
CA GLY A 324 -3.60 -5.95 13.82
C GLY A 324 -2.56 -5.59 12.76
N ASP A 325 -1.48 -4.90 13.15
CA ASP A 325 -0.38 -4.51 12.28
C ASP A 325 0.84 -5.41 12.45
N THR A 326 1.65 -5.48 11.40
CA THR A 326 2.93 -6.18 11.42
C THR A 326 4.05 -5.21 11.05
N TYR A 327 5.04 -5.07 11.93
CA TYR A 327 6.17 -4.16 11.83
C TYR A 327 7.41 -4.93 11.40
N TYR A 328 7.83 -4.75 10.14
CA TYR A 328 9.00 -5.42 9.57
C TYR A 328 10.20 -4.48 9.58
N GLN A 329 11.38 -5.00 9.84
CA GLN A 329 12.64 -4.27 9.64
C GLN A 329 12.87 -4.09 8.13
N ALA A 330 12.60 -2.90 7.59
CA ALA A 330 12.68 -2.62 6.16
C ALA A 330 14.00 -1.96 5.76
N SER A 331 14.39 -0.91 6.50
CA SER A 331 15.58 -0.12 6.19
C SER A 331 16.10 0.57 7.45
N PHE A 332 17.11 1.42 7.30
CA PHE A 332 17.72 2.18 8.38
C PHE A 332 18.33 3.50 7.85
N ASP A 333 18.62 4.43 8.75
CA ASP A 333 19.26 5.68 8.39
C ASP A 333 20.74 5.47 8.02
N PRO A 334 21.27 6.21 7.03
CA PRO A 334 22.68 6.08 6.62
C PRO A 334 23.68 6.33 7.75
N ASP A 335 23.29 7.10 8.77
CA ASP A 335 24.09 7.40 9.96
C ASP A 335 24.02 6.30 11.04
N ASN A 336 23.27 5.21 10.82
CA ASN A 336 22.99 4.11 11.75
C ASN A 336 22.34 4.56 13.09
N HIS A 337 21.66 5.71 13.11
CA HIS A 337 20.98 6.22 14.31
C HIS A 337 19.47 6.14 14.23
N GLY A 338 18.93 5.48 13.24
CA GLY A 338 17.49 5.32 13.05
C GLY A 338 17.13 4.07 12.29
N THR A 339 15.89 3.68 12.45
CA THR A 339 15.26 2.53 11.78
C THR A 339 14.05 2.95 10.97
N ILE A 340 13.84 2.26 9.87
CA ILE A 340 12.62 2.39 9.07
C ILE A 340 11.93 1.03 9.11
N LEU A 341 10.78 1.00 9.79
CA LEU A 341 9.93 -0.19 9.87
C LEU A 341 8.81 -0.07 8.84
N GLN A 342 8.64 -1.10 8.01
CA GLN A 342 7.44 -1.24 7.17
C GLN A 342 6.30 -1.75 8.04
N VAL A 343 5.20 -1.02 8.05
CA VAL A 343 3.99 -1.36 8.81
C VAL A 343 2.94 -1.86 7.83
N VAL A 344 2.54 -3.10 7.99
CA VAL A 344 1.55 -3.75 7.12
C VAL A 344 0.32 -4.10 7.94
N HIS A 345 -0.81 -3.51 7.56
CA HIS A 345 -2.13 -3.92 8.03
C HIS A 345 -2.76 -4.84 6.99
N ASN A 346 -2.92 -6.13 7.31
CA ASN A 346 -3.53 -7.10 6.41
C ASN A 346 -4.58 -7.92 7.14
N PRO A 347 -5.89 -7.64 6.96
CA PRO A 347 -6.95 -8.42 7.62
C PRO A 347 -6.98 -9.90 7.23
N SER A 348 -6.45 -10.24 6.05
CA SER A 348 -6.46 -11.61 5.53
C SER A 348 -5.14 -12.37 5.73
N TRP A 349 -4.25 -11.91 6.61
CA TRP A 349 -2.91 -12.48 6.80
C TRP A 349 -2.87 -13.97 7.15
N LEU A 350 -3.94 -14.50 7.78
CA LEU A 350 -4.07 -15.92 8.13
C LEU A 350 -4.52 -16.80 6.96
N THR A 351 -5.17 -16.22 5.94
CA THR A 351 -5.75 -16.99 4.82
C THR A 351 -4.73 -17.89 4.10
N PRO A 352 -3.50 -17.43 3.77
CA PRO A 352 -2.49 -18.28 3.14
C PRO A 352 -2.11 -19.49 3.99
N TYR A 353 -2.05 -19.34 5.31
CA TYR A 353 -1.69 -20.44 6.21
C TYR A 353 -2.77 -21.53 6.21
N PHE A 354 -4.04 -21.15 6.36
CA PHE A 354 -5.16 -22.11 6.28
C PHE A 354 -5.20 -22.78 4.90
N SER A 355 -5.00 -22.03 3.84
CA SER A 355 -4.97 -22.55 2.48
C SER A 355 -3.86 -23.59 2.30
N CYS A 356 -2.65 -23.28 2.74
CA CYS A 356 -1.53 -24.22 2.65
C CYS A 356 -1.76 -25.50 3.47
N VAL A 357 -2.36 -25.38 4.66
CA VAL A 357 -2.73 -26.57 5.47
C VAL A 357 -3.75 -27.42 4.74
N LEU A 358 -4.79 -26.82 4.16
CA LEU A 358 -5.82 -27.55 3.41
C LEU A 358 -5.23 -28.26 2.19
N VAL A 359 -4.38 -27.58 1.41
CA VAL A 359 -3.68 -28.19 0.27
C VAL A 359 -2.78 -29.32 0.73
N GLY A 360 -1.98 -29.12 1.78
CA GLY A 360 -1.07 -30.14 2.32
C GLY A 360 -1.80 -31.38 2.81
N VAL A 361 -2.87 -31.20 3.57
CA VAL A 361 -3.72 -32.32 4.05
C VAL A 361 -4.39 -33.02 2.86
N GLY A 362 -4.91 -32.26 1.90
CA GLY A 362 -5.53 -32.80 0.69
C GLY A 362 -4.55 -33.65 -0.13
N LEU A 363 -3.33 -33.18 -0.33
CA LEU A 363 -2.26 -33.92 -1.00
C LEU A 363 -1.89 -35.20 -0.25
N LEU A 364 -1.74 -35.12 1.08
CA LEU A 364 -1.44 -36.27 1.93
C LEU A 364 -2.52 -37.35 1.81
N VAL A 365 -3.79 -36.97 1.92
CA VAL A 365 -4.93 -37.87 1.80
C VAL A 365 -4.93 -38.53 0.39
N GLN A 366 -4.70 -37.77 -0.66
CA GLN A 366 -4.69 -38.28 -2.02
C GLN A 366 -3.53 -39.22 -2.26
N PHE A 367 -2.34 -38.87 -1.75
CA PHE A 367 -1.15 -39.73 -1.83
C PHE A 367 -1.32 -41.04 -1.07
N LEU A 368 -1.75 -40.99 0.18
CA LEU A 368 -1.95 -42.20 0.99
C LEU A 368 -2.98 -43.13 0.37
N ARG A 369 -4.03 -42.57 -0.20
CA ARG A 369 -5.04 -43.36 -0.89
C ARG A 369 -4.45 -44.09 -2.12
N HIS A 370 -3.73 -43.40 -2.99
CA HIS A 370 -3.08 -44.02 -4.15
C HIS A 370 -2.07 -45.06 -3.73
N LEU A 371 -1.32 -44.83 -2.65
CA LEU A 371 -0.39 -45.81 -2.08
C LEU A 371 -1.09 -47.09 -1.61
N ILE A 372 -2.21 -46.95 -0.90
CA ILE A 372 -3.02 -48.08 -0.44
C ILE A 372 -3.60 -48.86 -1.66
N GLU A 373 -4.18 -48.16 -2.62
CA GLU A 373 -4.71 -48.77 -3.86
C GLU A 373 -3.60 -49.54 -4.60
N PHE A 374 -2.41 -48.98 -4.71
CA PHE A 374 -1.26 -49.63 -5.34
C PHE A 374 -0.82 -50.87 -4.56
N ALA A 375 -0.70 -50.77 -3.22
CA ALA A 375 -0.26 -51.89 -2.38
C ALA A 375 -1.27 -53.04 -2.34
N THR A 376 -2.59 -52.75 -2.37
CA THR A 376 -3.64 -53.76 -2.44
C THR A 376 -3.73 -54.43 -3.79
N ASN A 377 -3.61 -53.70 -4.89
CA ASN A 377 -3.62 -54.30 -6.24
C ASN A 377 -2.40 -55.20 -6.50
N ARG A 378 -1.23 -54.89 -5.92
CA ARG A 378 -0.03 -55.73 -6.02
C ARG A 378 -0.11 -57.03 -5.22
N LYS A 379 -0.98 -57.11 -4.21
CA LYS A 379 -1.25 -58.34 -3.44
C LYS A 379 -2.26 -59.25 -4.13
N ALA A 380 -3.04 -58.72 -5.09
CA ALA A 380 -4.06 -59.49 -5.83
C ALA A 380 -3.59 -60.05 -7.19
N SER A 381 -2.39 -59.68 -7.63
CA SER A 381 -1.69 -60.24 -8.76
C SER A 381 -0.49 -61.09 -8.30
#